data_3e934c821ea7999453f2282a6fbb36f7
#
_entry.id   3e934c821ea7999453f2282a6fbb36f7
#
_cell.length_a   1.000
_cell.length_b   1.000
_cell.length_c   1.000
_cell.angle_alpha   90.00
_cell.angle_beta   90.00
_cell.angle_gamma   90.00
#
_symmetry.space_group_name_H-M   'P 1'
#
loop_
_entity.id
_entity.type
_entity.pdbx_description
1 polymer ?
#
loop_
_entity_poly.entity_id
_entity_poly.type
_entity_poly.pdbx_seq_one_letter_code
_entity_poly.pdbx_strand_id
1 'polypeptide(L)'
;GSITTAKLANGSVTSGKLASGAVSVDANTMPVGSILQVQTAKFTQQHNMNSNSFGDKGYTIQITPNFSNSKIILTCYLHFQLFRSDQESSWMVRIRKNGSTLKDMNSYHYYEAHPSYQSRVVHRANMPITYLDTAGGTSQITYDFYLGTGHGSSNSNQIATSKWQEDLFTAMEI
;
A
#
# COMPACT_ATOMS: atom_id res chain seq x y z
N GLY A 1 -48.57 6.91 13.61
CA GLY A 1 -48.56 5.78 12.70
C GLY A 1 -47.24 5.68 11.95
N SER A 2 -46.64 4.49 11.87
CA SER A 2 -45.38 4.28 11.11
C SER A 2 -45.63 4.39 9.60
N ILE A 3 -44.62 4.92 8.89
CA ILE A 3 -44.58 4.89 7.43
C ILE A 3 -44.06 3.49 7.01
N THR A 4 -44.89 2.75 6.29
CA THR A 4 -44.51 1.44 5.75
C THR A 4 -44.15 1.58 4.26
N THR A 5 -43.46 0.60 3.70
CA THR A 5 -43.09 0.54 2.30
C THR A 5 -44.32 0.73 1.36
N ALA A 6 -45.48 0.22 1.75
CA ALA A 6 -46.70 0.36 1.00
C ALA A 6 -47.28 1.82 0.94
N LYS A 7 -46.76 2.70 1.84
CA LYS A 7 -47.14 4.12 1.89
C LYS A 7 -46.22 5.05 1.11
N LEU A 8 -45.10 4.49 0.60
CA LEU A 8 -44.14 5.24 -0.20
C LEU A 8 -44.29 4.81 -1.68
N ALA A 9 -44.70 5.71 -2.52
CA ALA A 9 -44.68 5.45 -3.97
C ALA A 9 -43.20 5.40 -4.44
N ASN A 10 -42.96 4.63 -5.51
CA ASN A 10 -41.65 4.59 -6.14
C ASN A 10 -41.18 5.99 -6.51
N GLY A 11 -39.95 6.35 -6.08
CA GLY A 11 -39.36 7.67 -6.32
C GLY A 11 -39.93 8.81 -5.46
N SER A 12 -40.78 8.52 -4.46
CA SER A 12 -41.31 9.56 -3.55
C SER A 12 -40.25 10.17 -2.64
N VAL A 13 -39.16 9.46 -2.34
CA VAL A 13 -37.98 9.96 -1.62
C VAL A 13 -36.88 10.21 -2.63
N THR A 14 -36.58 11.45 -2.92
CA THR A 14 -35.48 11.88 -3.79
C THR A 14 -34.35 12.41 -2.98
N SER A 15 -33.10 12.49 -3.55
CA SER A 15 -31.93 13.03 -2.90
C SER A 15 -32.16 14.44 -2.32
N GLY A 16 -32.96 15.28 -2.97
CA GLY A 16 -33.31 16.61 -2.47
C GLY A 16 -34.25 16.63 -1.27
N LYS A 17 -34.88 15.49 -0.91
CA LYS A 17 -35.74 15.34 0.28
C LYS A 17 -35.03 14.72 1.46
N LEU A 18 -33.77 14.32 1.25
CA LEU A 18 -32.88 13.80 2.30
C LEU A 18 -31.98 14.94 2.79
N ALA A 19 -32.06 15.27 4.06
CA ALA A 19 -31.07 16.19 4.65
C ALA A 19 -29.68 15.58 4.58
N SER A 20 -28.66 16.43 4.56
CA SER A 20 -27.27 15.96 4.67
C SER A 20 -27.09 15.11 5.94
N GLY A 21 -26.59 13.89 5.80
CA GLY A 21 -26.45 12.95 6.91
C GLY A 21 -27.72 12.17 7.30
N ALA A 22 -28.85 12.36 6.58
CA ALA A 22 -30.09 11.64 6.87
C ALA A 22 -30.01 10.13 6.56
N VAL A 23 -29.05 9.73 5.72
CA VAL A 23 -28.70 8.34 5.50
C VAL A 23 -27.37 8.10 6.19
N SER A 24 -27.39 7.42 7.33
CA SER A 24 -26.18 6.94 7.98
C SER A 24 -25.81 5.59 7.39
N VAL A 25 -24.53 5.47 7.05
CA VAL A 25 -23.94 4.20 6.65
C VAL A 25 -23.43 3.53 7.93
N ASP A 26 -24.02 2.42 8.30
CA ASP A 26 -23.49 1.56 9.37
C ASP A 26 -23.11 0.19 8.82
N ALA A 27 -22.32 -0.57 9.59
CA ALA A 27 -21.84 -1.88 9.17
C ALA A 27 -22.96 -2.89 8.85
N ASN A 28 -24.18 -2.66 9.36
CA ASN A 28 -25.32 -3.55 9.18
C ASN A 28 -26.15 -3.21 7.93
N THR A 29 -25.97 -2.01 7.39
CA THR A 29 -26.73 -1.51 6.23
C THR A 29 -25.98 -1.61 4.92
N MET A 30 -24.66 -1.74 4.96
CA MET A 30 -23.84 -1.91 3.76
C MET A 30 -23.73 -3.39 3.38
N PRO A 31 -23.82 -3.72 2.10
CA PRO A 31 -23.50 -5.07 1.65
C PRO A 31 -22.09 -5.49 2.06
N VAL A 32 -21.90 -6.76 2.40
CA VAL A 32 -20.57 -7.30 2.72
C VAL A 32 -19.61 -7.08 1.54
N GLY A 33 -18.43 -6.57 1.83
CA GLY A 33 -17.42 -6.25 0.83
C GLY A 33 -17.55 -4.88 0.18
N SER A 34 -18.47 -4.03 0.67
CA SER A 34 -18.56 -2.64 0.23
C SER A 34 -17.28 -1.88 0.58
N ILE A 35 -16.82 -1.03 -0.35
CA ILE A 35 -15.72 -0.09 -0.07
C ILE A 35 -16.30 1.08 0.72
N LEU A 36 -15.82 1.27 1.94
CA LEU A 36 -16.28 2.33 2.84
C LEU A 36 -15.49 3.62 2.64
N GLN A 37 -14.19 3.51 2.40
CA GLN A 37 -13.32 4.64 2.06
C GLN A 37 -12.06 4.18 1.33
N VAL A 38 -11.44 5.11 0.64
CA VAL A 38 -10.16 4.93 -0.05
C VAL A 38 -9.26 6.11 0.28
N GLN A 39 -8.05 5.81 0.75
CA GLN A 39 -6.98 6.78 0.92
C GLN A 39 -5.88 6.46 -0.09
N THR A 40 -5.26 7.49 -0.65
CA THR A 40 -4.16 7.34 -1.61
C THR A 40 -2.99 8.25 -1.23
N ALA A 41 -1.77 7.76 -1.42
CA ALA A 41 -0.56 8.54 -1.28
C ALA A 41 0.35 8.29 -2.49
N LYS A 42 0.95 9.36 -3.02
CA LYS A 42 1.86 9.32 -4.16
C LYS A 42 3.26 9.74 -3.72
N PHE A 43 4.25 9.03 -4.20
CA PHE A 43 5.65 9.28 -3.89
C PHE A 43 6.45 9.38 -5.19
N THR A 44 7.19 10.48 -5.31
CA THR A 44 7.99 10.80 -6.50
C THR A 44 9.48 10.88 -6.22
N GLN A 45 9.87 10.68 -4.96
CA GLN A 45 11.28 10.77 -4.55
C GLN A 45 12.04 9.49 -4.89
N GLN A 46 13.20 9.66 -5.47
CA GLN A 46 14.15 8.58 -5.68
C GLN A 46 14.94 8.32 -4.39
N HIS A 47 14.95 7.07 -3.94
CA HIS A 47 15.74 6.63 -2.80
C HIS A 47 16.80 5.61 -3.21
N ASN A 48 18.03 5.87 -2.80
CA ASN A 48 19.10 4.90 -2.91
C ASN A 48 19.10 4.00 -1.67
N MET A 49 19.17 2.69 -1.89
CA MET A 49 19.20 1.70 -0.82
C MET A 49 20.47 0.87 -0.94
N ASN A 50 21.39 1.08 0.00
CA ASN A 50 22.72 0.47 0.01
C ASN A 50 22.92 -0.41 1.25
N SER A 51 21.85 -0.83 1.91
CA SER A 51 21.92 -1.54 3.18
C SER A 51 21.04 -2.78 3.18
N ASN A 52 21.52 -3.84 3.78
CA ASN A 52 20.79 -5.08 4.05
C ASN A 52 19.74 -4.92 5.17
N SER A 53 19.51 -3.71 5.64
CA SER A 53 18.50 -3.41 6.66
C SER A 53 17.34 -2.65 6.07
N PHE A 54 16.16 -2.86 6.63
CA PHE A 54 14.99 -2.07 6.32
C PHE A 54 15.19 -0.62 6.79
N GLY A 55 14.99 0.33 5.89
CA GLY A 55 15.07 1.76 6.16
C GLY A 55 13.76 2.45 5.87
N ASP A 56 13.43 3.43 6.73
CA ASP A 56 12.35 4.36 6.46
C ASP A 56 12.74 5.26 5.29
N LYS A 57 11.85 5.35 4.31
CA LYS A 57 11.98 6.21 3.12
C LYS A 57 10.82 7.20 3.00
N GLY A 58 10.04 7.37 4.07
CA GLY A 58 8.90 8.27 4.09
C GLY A 58 7.68 7.76 3.35
N TYR A 59 7.64 6.48 2.98
CA TYR A 59 6.47 5.86 2.36
C TYR A 59 5.43 5.55 3.43
N THR A 60 4.49 6.47 3.63
CA THR A 60 3.46 6.33 4.66
C THR A 60 2.08 6.65 4.09
N ILE A 61 1.07 5.96 4.60
CA ILE A 61 -0.33 6.24 4.33
C ILE A 61 -1.13 6.12 5.62
N GLN A 62 -2.13 6.98 5.78
CA GLN A 62 -2.98 7.01 6.96
C GLN A 62 -4.43 6.76 6.58
N ILE A 63 -5.14 6.03 7.43
CA ILE A 63 -6.57 5.77 7.30
C ILE A 63 -7.20 5.74 8.70
N THR A 64 -8.40 6.32 8.84
CA THR A 64 -9.19 6.25 10.07
C THR A 64 -10.38 5.35 9.80
N PRO A 65 -10.38 4.09 10.31
CA PRO A 65 -11.45 3.15 10.01
C PRO A 65 -12.79 3.59 10.61
N ASN A 66 -13.86 3.32 9.88
CA ASN A 66 -15.22 3.55 10.36
C ASN A 66 -15.65 2.49 11.40
N PHE A 67 -15.15 1.25 11.25
CA PHE A 67 -15.50 0.15 12.14
C PHE A 67 -14.26 -0.59 12.62
N SER A 68 -14.30 -1.07 13.85
CA SER A 68 -13.16 -1.77 14.48
C SER A 68 -12.84 -3.13 13.84
N ASN A 69 -13.81 -3.76 13.21
CA ASN A 69 -13.69 -5.05 12.53
C ASN A 69 -13.47 -4.94 11.01
N SER A 70 -13.43 -3.72 10.46
CA SER A 70 -13.17 -3.50 9.05
C SER A 70 -11.86 -4.14 8.60
N LYS A 71 -11.86 -4.60 7.36
CA LYS A 71 -10.63 -5.01 6.69
C LYS A 71 -10.03 -3.83 5.95
N ILE A 72 -8.70 -3.73 6.00
CA ILE A 72 -7.95 -2.72 5.27
C ILE A 72 -7.13 -3.42 4.21
N ILE A 73 -7.45 -3.18 2.95
CA ILE A 73 -6.66 -3.63 1.82
C ILE A 73 -5.61 -2.56 1.53
N LEU A 74 -4.35 -2.92 1.71
CA LEU A 74 -3.21 -2.11 1.31
C LEU A 74 -2.75 -2.55 -0.06
N THR A 75 -2.65 -1.63 -1.00
CA THR A 75 -1.97 -1.87 -2.27
C THR A 75 -0.86 -0.85 -2.44
N CYS A 76 0.27 -1.34 -2.92
CA CYS A 76 1.44 -0.52 -3.19
C CYS A 76 1.99 -0.91 -4.55
N TYR A 77 2.31 0.08 -5.37
CA TYR A 77 2.94 -0.12 -6.66
C TYR A 77 4.27 0.60 -6.65
N LEU A 78 5.35 -0.18 -6.51
CA LEU A 78 6.71 0.34 -6.41
C LEU A 78 7.48 0.15 -7.71
N HIS A 79 8.25 1.16 -8.09
CA HIS A 79 9.14 1.11 -9.23
C HIS A 79 10.58 0.93 -8.76
N PHE A 80 11.22 -0.15 -9.19
CA PHE A 80 12.60 -0.45 -8.83
C PHE A 80 13.55 -0.26 -9.99
N GLN A 81 14.74 0.14 -9.63
CA GLN A 81 15.90 0.06 -10.50
C GLN A 81 17.06 -0.57 -9.72
N LEU A 82 17.47 -1.76 -10.15
CA LEU A 82 18.63 -2.44 -9.62
C LEU A 82 19.84 -2.09 -10.47
N PHE A 83 20.89 -1.66 -9.81
CA PHE A 83 22.19 -1.43 -10.46
C PHE A 83 23.16 -2.47 -9.95
N ARG A 84 23.86 -3.13 -10.86
CA ARG A 84 24.79 -4.16 -10.48
C ARG A 84 26.01 -4.26 -11.37
N SER A 85 27.13 -4.71 -10.79
CA SER A 85 28.35 -5.05 -11.51
C SER A 85 28.77 -6.51 -11.37
N ASP A 86 28.47 -7.22 -10.29
CA ASP A 86 29.15 -8.49 -9.99
C ASP A 86 28.45 -9.49 -9.05
N GLN A 87 27.31 -9.21 -8.48
CA GLN A 87 26.68 -10.10 -7.49
C GLN A 87 25.14 -10.09 -7.53
N GLU A 88 24.51 -10.99 -6.77
CA GLU A 88 23.06 -11.07 -6.61
C GLU A 88 22.48 -9.81 -5.96
N SER A 89 21.33 -9.39 -6.42
CA SER A 89 20.60 -8.28 -5.83
C SER A 89 19.16 -8.65 -5.57
N SER A 90 18.68 -8.33 -4.39
CA SER A 90 17.27 -8.50 -4.03
C SER A 90 16.77 -7.23 -3.35
N TRP A 91 15.46 -7.10 -3.30
CA TRP A 91 14.81 -6.03 -2.56
C TRP A 91 13.91 -6.63 -1.48
N MET A 92 13.71 -5.87 -0.42
CA MET A 92 12.87 -6.23 0.70
C MET A 92 11.92 -5.09 1.00
N VAL A 93 10.68 -5.43 1.33
CA VAL A 93 9.68 -4.49 1.83
C VAL A 93 9.15 -4.96 3.16
N ARG A 94 9.09 -4.07 4.13
CA ARG A 94 8.46 -4.29 5.43
C ARG A 94 7.24 -3.39 5.53
N ILE A 95 6.08 -3.99 5.78
CA ILE A 95 4.86 -3.27 6.10
C ILE A 95 4.79 -3.13 7.62
N ARG A 96 4.58 -1.91 8.10
CA ARG A 96 4.40 -1.61 9.51
C ARG A 96 3.04 -0.96 9.76
N LYS A 97 2.48 -1.18 10.93
CA LYS A 97 1.27 -0.55 11.44
C LYS A 97 1.57 0.13 12.75
N ASN A 98 1.38 1.45 12.83
CA ASN A 98 1.62 2.24 14.03
C ASN A 98 3.01 1.95 14.65
N GLY A 99 4.03 1.85 13.81
CA GLY A 99 5.40 1.58 14.23
C GLY A 99 5.75 0.10 14.46
N SER A 100 4.79 -0.82 14.48
CA SER A 100 5.03 -2.26 14.66
C SER A 100 5.06 -2.99 13.32
N THR A 101 5.97 -3.97 13.18
CA THR A 101 6.05 -4.78 11.96
C THR A 101 4.82 -5.68 11.81
N LEU A 102 4.12 -5.56 10.69
CA LEU A 102 3.04 -6.45 10.29
C LEU A 102 3.56 -7.60 9.43
N LYS A 103 4.36 -7.28 8.42
CA LYS A 103 4.80 -8.25 7.42
C LYS A 103 6.12 -7.84 6.80
N ASP A 104 7.04 -8.79 6.70
CA ASP A 104 8.21 -8.73 5.87
C ASP A 104 7.93 -9.46 4.56
N MET A 105 8.19 -8.78 3.46
CA MET A 105 8.11 -9.32 2.11
C MET A 105 9.50 -9.28 1.51
N ASN A 106 10.11 -10.44 1.40
CA ASN A 106 11.38 -10.60 0.74
C ASN A 106 11.10 -11.15 -0.65
N SER A 107 11.40 -10.39 -1.67
CA SER A 107 11.39 -10.92 -3.03
C SER A 107 12.83 -11.06 -3.50
N TYR A 108 13.19 -12.26 -3.83
CA TYR A 108 14.45 -12.55 -4.46
C TYR A 108 14.27 -12.42 -5.97
N HIS A 109 14.60 -11.27 -6.53
CA HIS A 109 14.93 -11.24 -7.94
C HIS A 109 16.38 -11.68 -8.06
N TYR A 110 16.54 -12.95 -8.30
CA TYR A 110 17.83 -13.56 -8.58
C TYR A 110 18.26 -13.12 -9.97
N TYR A 111 19.34 -12.38 -10.03
CA TYR A 111 20.06 -12.15 -11.28
C TYR A 111 21.45 -12.74 -11.14
N GLU A 112 21.71 -13.79 -11.88
CA GLU A 112 23.04 -14.38 -11.98
C GLU A 112 23.89 -13.52 -12.90
N ALA A 113 24.88 -12.82 -12.35
CA ALA A 113 25.83 -12.09 -13.16
C ALA A 113 26.75 -13.10 -13.87
N HIS A 114 26.68 -13.14 -15.17
CA HIS A 114 27.63 -13.95 -15.94
C HIS A 114 29.03 -13.38 -15.77
N PRO A 115 30.04 -14.20 -15.43
CA PRO A 115 31.40 -13.73 -15.09
C PRO A 115 32.08 -12.92 -16.22
N SER A 116 31.58 -13.02 -17.44
CA SER A 116 32.12 -12.34 -18.63
C SER A 116 31.61 -10.91 -18.83
N TYR A 117 30.60 -10.46 -18.07
CA TYR A 117 30.09 -9.10 -18.21
C TYR A 117 30.61 -8.19 -17.11
N GLN A 118 31.70 -7.50 -17.37
CA GLN A 118 32.20 -6.42 -16.53
C GLN A 118 31.37 -5.12 -16.64
N SER A 119 30.24 -5.18 -17.31
CA SER A 119 29.39 -4.02 -17.56
C SER A 119 28.29 -3.93 -16.51
N ARG A 120 28.02 -2.72 -16.04
CA ARG A 120 26.92 -2.38 -15.16
C ARG A 120 25.59 -2.81 -15.78
N VAL A 121 24.90 -3.76 -15.16
CA VAL A 121 23.55 -4.15 -15.57
C VAL A 121 22.54 -3.33 -14.80
N VAL A 122 21.55 -2.81 -15.50
CA VAL A 122 20.42 -2.07 -14.93
C VAL A 122 19.17 -2.89 -15.16
N HIS A 123 18.56 -3.37 -14.09
CA HIS A 123 17.27 -4.04 -14.15
C HIS A 123 16.20 -3.09 -13.59
N ARG A 124 15.14 -2.86 -14.37
CA ARG A 124 13.97 -2.09 -13.96
C ARG A 124 12.77 -3.01 -13.86
N ALA A 125 12.06 -2.93 -12.75
CA ALA A 125 10.86 -3.73 -12.53
C ALA A 125 9.84 -2.94 -11.72
N ASN A 126 8.60 -3.36 -11.87
CA ASN A 126 7.48 -2.87 -11.07
C ASN A 126 7.07 -3.97 -10.11
N MET A 127 6.82 -3.59 -8.85
CA MET A 127 6.37 -4.52 -7.84
C MET A 127 5.00 -4.12 -7.30
N PRO A 128 3.96 -4.88 -7.68
CA PRO A 128 2.69 -4.77 -7.00
C PRO A 128 2.75 -5.51 -5.66
N ILE A 129 2.32 -4.85 -4.59
CA ILE A 129 2.13 -5.44 -3.27
C ILE A 129 0.67 -5.32 -2.91
N THR A 130 0.08 -6.39 -2.41
CA THR A 130 -1.25 -6.37 -1.79
C THR A 130 -1.18 -7.06 -0.45
N TYR A 131 -1.73 -6.42 0.57
CA TYR A 131 -1.80 -6.96 1.93
C TYR A 131 -3.16 -6.66 2.54
N LEU A 132 -3.74 -7.64 3.23
CA LEU A 132 -5.00 -7.51 3.95
C LEU A 132 -4.74 -7.47 5.45
N ASP A 133 -5.14 -6.37 6.08
CA ASP A 133 -5.08 -6.19 7.54
C ASP A 133 -6.49 -6.09 8.14
N THR A 134 -6.58 -6.18 9.46
CA THR A 134 -7.80 -5.88 10.22
C THR A 134 -7.57 -4.59 11.01
N ALA A 135 -8.54 -3.68 10.96
CA ALA A 135 -8.43 -2.38 11.62
C ALA A 135 -8.09 -2.50 13.10
N GLY A 136 -8.84 -3.32 13.84
CA GLY A 136 -8.64 -3.52 15.29
C GLY A 136 -9.08 -2.35 16.16
N GLY A 137 -9.65 -1.31 15.58
CA GLY A 137 -10.13 -0.10 16.24
C GLY A 137 -10.58 0.95 15.23
N THR A 138 -11.09 2.07 15.72
CA THR A 138 -11.53 3.22 14.92
C THR A 138 -10.60 4.43 15.02
N SER A 139 -9.47 4.28 15.73
CA SER A 139 -8.42 5.30 15.74
C SER A 139 -7.64 5.32 14.43
N GLN A 140 -7.06 6.46 14.09
CA GLN A 140 -6.22 6.58 12.92
C GLN A 140 -5.09 5.56 12.95
N ILE A 141 -4.91 4.86 11.83
CA ILE A 141 -3.83 3.90 11.58
C ILE A 141 -2.84 4.54 10.61
N THR A 142 -1.57 4.44 10.94
CA THR A 142 -0.47 4.78 10.04
C THR A 142 0.18 3.50 9.55
N TYR A 143 0.23 3.32 8.24
CA TYR A 143 0.98 2.24 7.59
C TYR A 143 2.24 2.82 6.96
N ASP A 144 3.39 2.26 7.33
CA ASP A 144 4.70 2.61 6.80
C ASP A 144 5.26 1.46 5.99
N PHE A 145 5.90 1.79 4.87
CA PHE A 145 6.59 0.81 4.02
C PHE A 145 8.09 1.08 4.10
N TYR A 146 8.79 0.22 4.83
CA TYR A 146 10.24 0.26 4.95
C TYR A 146 10.86 -0.58 3.85
N LEU A 147 11.87 -0.03 3.21
CA LEU A 147 12.54 -0.64 2.07
C LEU A 147 13.97 -1.03 2.43
N GLY A 148 14.46 -2.10 1.83
CA GLY A 148 15.82 -2.57 2.01
C GLY A 148 16.30 -3.45 0.86
N THR A 149 17.57 -3.82 0.89
CA THR A 149 18.19 -4.78 -0.04
C THR A 149 18.49 -6.07 0.68
N GLY A 150 18.22 -7.22 0.07
CA GLY A 150 18.36 -8.53 0.73
C GLY A 150 19.72 -9.20 0.60
N HIS A 151 20.55 -8.80 -0.33
CA HIS A 151 21.90 -9.37 -0.54
C HIS A 151 22.89 -8.32 -1.01
N GLY A 152 24.13 -8.48 -0.54
CA GLY A 152 25.29 -7.73 -1.00
C GLY A 152 25.78 -6.67 -0.02
N SER A 153 26.96 -6.90 0.52
CA SER A 153 27.69 -5.99 1.41
C SER A 153 28.49 -4.93 0.67
N SER A 154 28.41 -4.85 -0.64
CA SER A 154 29.20 -3.90 -1.43
C SER A 154 28.35 -2.77 -1.99
N ASN A 155 28.96 -1.60 -2.04
CA ASN A 155 28.40 -0.27 -2.37
C ASN A 155 27.75 -0.11 -3.76
N SER A 156 27.48 -1.19 -4.48
CA SER A 156 26.97 -1.17 -5.86
C SER A 156 25.49 -1.53 -6.02
N ASN A 157 24.82 -1.97 -4.94
CA ASN A 157 23.39 -2.30 -5.00
C ASN A 157 22.53 -1.08 -4.68
N GLN A 158 22.09 -0.39 -5.68
CA GLN A 158 21.17 0.73 -5.53
C GLN A 158 19.79 0.28 -5.99
N ILE A 159 18.82 0.23 -5.10
CA ILE A 159 17.42 0.21 -5.47
C ILE A 159 16.98 1.67 -5.50
N ALA A 160 16.68 2.16 -6.67
CA ALA A 160 16.16 3.49 -6.82
C ALA A 160 14.72 3.38 -7.33
N THR A 161 13.77 3.95 -6.61
CA THR A 161 12.48 4.23 -7.20
C THR A 161 12.72 5.23 -8.34
N SER A 162 12.10 4.99 -9.48
CA SER A 162 12.44 5.75 -10.68
C SER A 162 12.05 7.21 -10.52
N LYS A 163 12.98 8.13 -10.73
CA LYS A 163 12.77 9.59 -10.79
C LYS A 163 11.63 10.02 -11.73
N TRP A 164 11.22 9.15 -12.63
CA TRP A 164 10.27 9.43 -13.72
C TRP A 164 8.90 8.78 -13.53
N GLN A 165 8.67 8.07 -12.42
CA GLN A 165 7.44 7.36 -12.16
C GLN A 165 6.96 7.64 -10.74
N GLU A 166 5.65 7.66 -10.57
CA GLU A 166 5.03 7.83 -9.26
C GLU A 166 4.79 6.45 -8.64
N ASP A 167 5.25 6.26 -7.42
CA ASP A 167 4.83 5.12 -6.60
C ASP A 167 3.48 5.45 -5.98
N LEU A 168 2.52 4.56 -6.14
CA LEU A 168 1.16 4.75 -5.65
C LEU A 168 0.86 3.79 -4.51
N PHE A 169 0.42 4.35 -3.39
CA PHE A 169 -0.08 3.60 -2.24
C PHE A 169 -1.57 3.86 -2.07
N THR A 170 -2.30 2.80 -1.78
CA THR A 170 -3.73 2.88 -1.52
C THR A 170 -4.06 2.06 -0.28
N ALA A 171 -4.88 2.63 0.60
CA ALA A 171 -5.52 1.92 1.70
C ALA A 171 -7.04 2.00 1.49
N MET A 172 -7.68 0.84 1.40
CA MET A 172 -9.13 0.72 1.21
C MET A 172 -9.73 0.03 2.42
N GLU A 173 -10.75 0.63 3.00
CA GLU A 173 -11.58 0.00 4.04
C GLU A 173 -12.76 -0.70 3.40
N ILE A 174 -12.97 -1.98 3.78
CA ILE A 174 -14.08 -2.83 3.36
C ILE A 174 -14.74 -3.50 4.56
#